data_b33bdd52b02be01f66b27032d48c4610
#
_entry.id   b33bdd52b02be01f66b27032d48c4610
#
_cell.length_a   1.000
_cell.length_b   1.000
_cell.length_c   1.000
_cell.angle_alpha   90.00
_cell.angle_beta   90.00
_cell.angle_gamma   90.00
#
_symmetry.space_group_name_H-M   'P 1'
#
loop_
_entity.id
_entity.type
_entity.pdbx_description
1 polymer ?
#
loop_
_entity_poly.entity_id
_entity_poly.type
_entity_poly.pdbx_seq_one_letter_code
_entity_poly.pdbx_strand_id
1 'polypeptide(L)'
;MLAGDIDNRQILTITETQRGHVLEEMRALLSGTQNILAALSKDDMAKVAQYARHLGIGMADKAEDHLKGALPKEFMQLGVSVHQDFDQIATDAESLKDPKHILRQLSESMSKCVACHASYQIRMVKQPLKRVGQTKHHGH
;
A
#
# COMPACT_ATOMS: atom_id res chain seq x y z
N MET A 1 13.12 2.67 30.16
CA MET A 1 12.68 1.86 29.00
C MET A 1 12.75 2.69 27.74
N LEU A 2 13.39 2.21 26.73
CA LEU A 2 13.49 2.89 25.45
C LEU A 2 12.20 2.67 24.64
N ALA A 3 11.75 3.71 23.92
CA ALA A 3 10.54 3.63 23.13
C ALA A 3 10.56 2.47 22.13
N GLY A 4 11.74 2.12 21.58
CA GLY A 4 11.91 1.00 20.68
C GLY A 4 11.60 -0.37 21.26
N ASP A 5 11.67 -0.51 22.58
CA ASP A 5 11.38 -1.78 23.25
C ASP A 5 9.89 -2.11 23.29
N ILE A 6 9.04 -1.10 23.04
CA ILE A 6 7.58 -1.25 23.08
C ILE A 6 7.04 -1.71 21.73
N ASP A 7 7.75 -1.40 20.63
CA ASP A 7 7.30 -1.74 19.29
C ASP A 7 7.81 -3.13 18.91
N ASN A 8 6.93 -4.11 19.05
CA ASN A 8 7.22 -5.52 18.76
C ASN A 8 6.69 -5.98 17.40
N ARG A 9 6.30 -5.04 16.52
CA ARG A 9 5.89 -5.41 15.18
C ARG A 9 7.05 -6.04 14.41
N GLN A 10 6.74 -6.99 13.54
CA GLN A 10 7.75 -7.66 12.72
C GLN A 10 8.46 -6.62 11.83
N ILE A 11 9.79 -6.63 11.86
CA ILE A 11 10.61 -5.72 11.06
C ILE A 11 10.77 -6.29 9.64
N LEU A 12 10.42 -5.50 8.66
CA LEU A 12 10.67 -5.78 7.25
C LEU A 12 11.81 -4.87 6.80
N THR A 13 12.89 -5.47 6.32
CA THR A 13 14.10 -4.73 5.93
C THR A 13 14.14 -4.61 4.40
N ILE A 14 14.11 -3.39 3.90
CA ILE A 14 14.07 -3.11 2.46
C ILE A 14 15.08 -2.02 2.09
N THR A 15 15.36 -1.89 0.81
CA THR A 15 16.23 -0.83 0.30
C THR A 15 15.49 0.52 0.30
N GLU A 16 16.25 1.61 0.14
CA GLU A 16 15.68 2.94 0.04
C GLU A 16 14.71 3.06 -1.14
N THR A 17 15.06 2.49 -2.29
CA THR A 17 14.21 2.50 -3.48
C THR A 17 12.90 1.75 -3.23
N GLN A 18 12.99 0.57 -2.62
CA GLN A 18 11.81 -0.22 -2.27
C GLN A 18 10.92 0.50 -1.27
N ARG A 19 11.52 1.14 -0.28
CA ARG A 19 10.78 1.96 0.69
C ARG A 19 10.03 3.09 -0.02
N GLY A 20 10.68 3.75 -0.97
CA GLY A 20 10.04 4.80 -1.78
C GLY A 20 8.78 4.29 -2.47
N HIS A 21 8.84 3.12 -3.09
CA HIS A 21 7.68 2.50 -3.75
C HIS A 21 6.55 2.19 -2.77
N VAL A 22 6.88 1.62 -1.60
CA VAL A 22 5.88 1.32 -0.56
C VAL A 22 5.19 2.59 -0.08
N LEU A 23 5.96 3.64 0.20
CA LEU A 23 5.40 4.90 0.68
C LEU A 23 4.53 5.58 -0.38
N GLU A 24 4.92 5.51 -1.64
CA GLU A 24 4.11 6.03 -2.74
C GLU A 24 2.78 5.28 -2.84
N GLU A 25 2.82 3.97 -2.76
CA GLU A 25 1.62 3.12 -2.75
C GLU A 25 0.71 3.44 -1.57
N MET A 26 1.30 3.58 -0.36
CA MET A 26 0.53 3.94 0.84
C MET A 26 -0.17 5.29 0.68
N ARG A 27 0.53 6.28 0.14
CA ARG A 27 -0.08 7.60 -0.12
C ARG A 27 -1.20 7.50 -1.14
N ALA A 28 -1.02 6.71 -2.19
CA ALA A 28 -2.04 6.52 -3.21
C ALA A 28 -3.29 5.82 -2.65
N LEU A 29 -3.10 4.80 -1.82
CA LEU A 29 -4.21 4.10 -1.16
C LEU A 29 -4.98 5.03 -0.22
N LEU A 30 -4.28 5.85 0.56
CA LEU A 30 -4.92 6.82 1.45
C LEU A 30 -5.69 7.88 0.65
N SER A 31 -5.06 8.47 -0.35
CA SER A 31 -5.66 9.48 -1.21
C SER A 31 -6.89 8.92 -1.95
N GLY A 32 -6.77 7.73 -2.51
CA GLY A 32 -7.88 7.09 -3.22
C GLY A 32 -9.04 6.74 -2.29
N THR A 33 -8.76 6.29 -1.08
CA THR A 33 -9.78 6.04 -0.06
C THR A 33 -10.51 7.31 0.30
N GLN A 34 -9.78 8.41 0.48
CA GLN A 34 -10.39 9.71 0.75
C GLN A 34 -11.30 10.16 -0.41
N ASN A 35 -10.85 9.96 -1.65
CA ASN A 35 -11.66 10.28 -2.83
C ASN A 35 -12.95 9.44 -2.89
N ILE A 36 -12.86 8.17 -2.54
CA ILE A 36 -14.04 7.28 -2.49
C ILE A 36 -15.03 7.79 -1.46
N LEU A 37 -14.56 8.15 -0.27
CA LEU A 37 -15.43 8.69 0.78
C LEU A 37 -16.09 10.00 0.35
N ALA A 38 -15.36 10.90 -0.30
CA ALA A 38 -15.91 12.15 -0.82
C ALA A 38 -17.01 11.89 -1.86
N ALA A 39 -16.76 10.95 -2.79
CA ALA A 39 -17.74 10.57 -3.80
C ALA A 39 -18.99 9.93 -3.16
N LEU A 40 -18.80 9.07 -2.16
CA LEU A 40 -19.90 8.45 -1.41
C LEU A 40 -20.77 9.50 -0.73
N SER A 41 -20.16 10.54 -0.17
CA SER A 41 -20.90 11.63 0.51
C SER A 41 -21.82 12.39 -0.45
N LYS A 42 -21.57 12.28 -1.75
CA LYS A 42 -22.37 12.95 -2.80
C LYS A 42 -23.21 11.94 -3.58
N ASP A 43 -23.25 10.69 -3.16
CA ASP A 43 -23.92 9.60 -3.88
C ASP A 43 -23.44 9.45 -5.33
N ASP A 44 -22.20 9.84 -5.60
CA ASP A 44 -21.62 9.75 -6.94
C ASP A 44 -20.95 8.37 -7.13
N MET A 45 -21.77 7.38 -7.42
CA MET A 45 -21.33 6.00 -7.52
C MET A 45 -20.42 5.75 -8.72
N ALA A 46 -20.56 6.52 -9.79
CA ALA A 46 -19.68 6.44 -10.95
C ALA A 46 -18.24 6.82 -10.57
N LYS A 47 -18.09 7.88 -9.78
CA LYS A 47 -16.76 8.29 -9.28
C LYS A 47 -16.20 7.31 -8.24
N VAL A 48 -17.07 6.75 -7.39
CA VAL A 48 -16.65 5.69 -6.46
C VAL A 48 -15.99 4.55 -7.26
N ALA A 49 -16.63 4.08 -8.32
CA ALA A 49 -16.10 3.02 -9.16
C ALA A 49 -14.78 3.42 -9.81
N GLN A 50 -14.70 4.64 -10.33
CA GLN A 50 -13.49 5.16 -10.97
C GLN A 50 -12.30 5.19 -9.99
N TYR A 51 -12.50 5.78 -8.82
CA TYR A 51 -11.44 5.87 -7.80
C TYR A 51 -11.03 4.49 -7.29
N ALA A 52 -11.99 3.60 -7.07
CA ALA A 52 -11.68 2.25 -6.61
C ALA A 52 -10.87 1.46 -7.64
N ARG A 53 -11.19 1.58 -8.94
CA ARG A 53 -10.42 0.90 -10.00
C ARG A 53 -8.96 1.32 -10.04
N HIS A 54 -8.69 2.59 -9.79
CA HIS A 54 -7.30 3.06 -9.73
C HIS A 54 -6.48 2.38 -8.62
N LEU A 55 -7.15 1.90 -7.58
CA LEU A 55 -6.51 1.22 -6.45
C LEU A 55 -6.50 -0.31 -6.60
N GLY A 56 -7.02 -0.82 -7.70
CA GLY A 56 -7.17 -2.24 -7.93
C GLY A 56 -5.88 -2.95 -8.30
N ILE A 57 -6.02 -4.16 -8.81
CA ILE A 57 -4.90 -5.06 -9.14
C ILE A 57 -3.89 -4.43 -10.10
N GLY A 58 -4.33 -3.58 -11.02
CA GLY A 58 -3.42 -2.90 -11.94
C GLY A 58 -2.36 -2.07 -11.23
N MET A 59 -2.68 -1.52 -10.07
CA MET A 59 -1.72 -0.80 -9.23
C MET A 59 -0.73 -1.77 -8.57
N ALA A 60 -1.22 -2.92 -8.10
CA ALA A 60 -0.39 -3.92 -7.44
C ALA A 60 0.67 -4.50 -8.39
N ASP A 61 0.31 -4.74 -9.64
CA ASP A 61 1.24 -5.31 -10.63
C ASP A 61 2.48 -4.44 -10.83
N LYS A 62 2.33 -3.13 -10.78
CA LYS A 62 3.47 -2.21 -10.90
C LYS A 62 4.40 -2.24 -9.72
N ALA A 63 3.86 -2.41 -8.51
CA ALA A 63 4.64 -2.43 -7.28
C ALA A 63 5.33 -3.78 -7.07
N GLU A 64 4.70 -4.86 -7.49
CA GLU A 64 5.16 -6.22 -7.24
C GLU A 64 6.55 -6.48 -7.81
N ASP A 65 6.84 -5.97 -9.01
CA ASP A 65 8.14 -6.18 -9.66
C ASP A 65 9.31 -5.65 -8.82
N HIS A 66 9.09 -4.56 -8.08
CA HIS A 66 10.12 -3.94 -7.25
C HIS A 66 10.30 -4.62 -5.90
N LEU A 67 9.26 -5.29 -5.41
CA LEU A 67 9.21 -5.85 -4.07
C LEU A 67 9.32 -7.38 -4.06
N LYS A 68 9.29 -8.00 -5.23
CA LYS A 68 9.32 -9.45 -5.38
C LYS A 68 10.57 -10.03 -4.72
N GLY A 69 10.35 -10.99 -3.82
CA GLY A 69 11.42 -11.64 -3.09
C GLY A 69 12.00 -10.85 -1.92
N ALA A 70 11.61 -9.58 -1.77
CA ALA A 70 12.10 -8.73 -0.69
C ALA A 70 11.23 -8.79 0.58
N LEU A 71 9.96 -9.16 0.42
CA LEU A 71 8.99 -9.15 1.50
C LEU A 71 8.38 -10.53 1.72
N PRO A 72 7.91 -10.83 2.94
CA PRO A 72 7.28 -12.13 3.22
C PRO A 72 6.08 -12.36 2.33
N LYS A 73 5.83 -13.63 2.00
CA LYS A 73 4.73 -14.04 1.15
C LYS A 73 3.38 -13.58 1.72
N GLU A 74 3.19 -13.72 3.02
CA GLU A 74 1.96 -13.32 3.71
C GLU A 74 1.71 -11.83 3.60
N PHE A 75 2.77 -11.03 3.70
CA PHE A 75 2.69 -9.59 3.51
C PHE A 75 2.23 -9.25 2.08
N MET A 76 2.85 -9.86 1.09
CA MET A 76 2.51 -9.64 -0.32
C MET A 76 1.08 -10.08 -0.63
N GLN A 77 0.63 -11.22 -0.09
CA GLN A 77 -0.73 -11.71 -0.27
C GLN A 77 -1.76 -10.77 0.33
N LEU A 78 -1.47 -10.23 1.51
CA LEU A 78 -2.36 -9.25 2.16
C LEU A 78 -2.49 -7.99 1.30
N GLY A 79 -1.38 -7.48 0.78
CA GLY A 79 -1.39 -6.34 -0.13
C GLY A 79 -2.20 -6.57 -1.38
N VAL A 80 -2.01 -7.72 -2.03
CA VAL A 80 -2.78 -8.10 -3.22
C VAL A 80 -4.28 -8.17 -2.89
N SER A 81 -4.62 -8.74 -1.72
CA SER A 81 -6.04 -8.86 -1.32
C SER A 81 -6.70 -7.50 -1.15
N VAL A 82 -5.98 -6.49 -0.69
CA VAL A 82 -6.50 -5.11 -0.59
C VAL A 82 -6.83 -4.56 -1.97
N HIS A 83 -5.94 -4.75 -2.95
CA HIS A 83 -6.18 -4.29 -4.32
C HIS A 83 -7.37 -5.04 -4.96
N GLN A 84 -7.50 -6.33 -4.70
CA GLN A 84 -8.67 -7.11 -5.14
C GLN A 84 -9.97 -6.57 -4.54
N ASP A 85 -9.94 -6.16 -3.27
CA ASP A 85 -11.09 -5.55 -2.61
C ASP A 85 -11.52 -4.27 -3.32
N PHE A 86 -10.58 -3.44 -3.75
CA PHE A 86 -10.91 -2.21 -4.48
C PHE A 86 -11.51 -2.49 -5.85
N ASP A 87 -11.05 -3.51 -6.55
CA ASP A 87 -11.70 -3.94 -7.80
C ASP A 87 -13.13 -4.41 -7.56
N GLN A 88 -13.38 -5.14 -6.47
CA GLN A 88 -14.72 -5.58 -6.11
C GLN A 88 -15.61 -4.39 -5.73
N ILE A 89 -15.07 -3.42 -5.00
CA ILE A 89 -15.78 -2.17 -4.68
C ILE A 89 -16.20 -1.45 -5.97
N ALA A 90 -15.30 -1.37 -6.95
CA ALA A 90 -15.61 -0.74 -8.23
C ALA A 90 -16.76 -1.45 -8.94
N THR A 91 -16.70 -2.77 -9.01
CA THR A 91 -17.74 -3.59 -9.64
C THR A 91 -19.09 -3.39 -8.94
N ASP A 92 -19.10 -3.43 -7.61
CA ASP A 92 -20.32 -3.31 -6.83
C ASP A 92 -20.89 -1.89 -6.87
N ALA A 93 -20.02 -0.87 -6.93
CA ALA A 93 -20.47 0.52 -7.10
C ALA A 93 -21.23 0.70 -8.41
N GLU A 94 -20.77 0.08 -9.48
CA GLU A 94 -21.43 0.16 -10.78
C GLU A 94 -22.73 -0.64 -10.83
N SER A 95 -22.74 -1.84 -10.26
CA SER A 95 -23.86 -2.77 -10.40
C SER A 95 -24.95 -2.57 -9.34
N LEU A 96 -24.58 -2.35 -8.08
CA LEU A 96 -25.53 -2.24 -6.97
C LEU A 96 -25.94 -0.80 -6.68
N LYS A 97 -25.05 0.15 -6.91
CA LYS A 97 -25.28 1.59 -6.66
C LYS A 97 -25.80 1.87 -5.26
N ASP A 98 -25.31 1.12 -4.27
CA ASP A 98 -25.73 1.23 -2.88
C ASP A 98 -24.56 1.78 -2.02
N PRO A 99 -24.64 3.04 -1.59
CA PRO A 99 -23.57 3.66 -0.80
C PRO A 99 -23.26 2.93 0.51
N LYS A 100 -24.27 2.42 1.20
CA LYS A 100 -24.06 1.68 2.45
C LYS A 100 -23.30 0.36 2.24
N HIS A 101 -23.60 -0.34 1.15
CA HIS A 101 -22.88 -1.55 0.79
C HIS A 101 -21.40 -1.24 0.57
N ILE A 102 -21.10 -0.17 -0.15
CA ILE A 102 -19.72 0.26 -0.41
C ILE A 102 -19.02 0.65 0.88
N LEU A 103 -19.70 1.37 1.78
CA LEU A 103 -19.11 1.72 3.08
C LEU A 103 -18.74 0.50 3.88
N ARG A 104 -19.56 -0.54 3.88
CA ARG A 104 -19.23 -1.81 4.55
C ARG A 104 -18.02 -2.47 3.93
N GLN A 105 -17.97 -2.57 2.59
CA GLN A 105 -16.82 -3.14 1.88
C GLN A 105 -15.54 -2.36 2.18
N LEU A 106 -15.62 -1.03 2.16
CA LEU A 106 -14.47 -0.18 2.44
C LEU A 106 -13.99 -0.38 3.87
N SER A 107 -14.89 -0.44 4.84
CA SER A 107 -14.55 -0.69 6.24
C SER A 107 -13.87 -2.05 6.41
N GLU A 108 -14.36 -3.09 5.76
CA GLU A 108 -13.76 -4.41 5.81
C GLU A 108 -12.36 -4.42 5.20
N SER A 109 -12.18 -3.75 4.07
CA SER A 109 -10.86 -3.63 3.45
C SER A 109 -9.89 -2.83 4.33
N MET A 110 -10.35 -1.75 4.94
CA MET A 110 -9.53 -0.93 5.84
C MET A 110 -9.10 -1.71 7.09
N SER A 111 -9.86 -2.72 7.51
CA SER A 111 -9.43 -3.60 8.60
C SER A 111 -8.12 -4.34 8.26
N LYS A 112 -7.88 -4.60 6.98
CA LYS A 112 -6.61 -5.16 6.51
C LYS A 112 -5.47 -4.15 6.64
N CYS A 113 -5.74 -2.87 6.38
CA CYS A 113 -4.78 -1.79 6.61
C CYS A 113 -4.37 -1.74 8.08
N VAL A 114 -5.34 -1.79 8.97
CA VAL A 114 -5.12 -1.80 10.42
C VAL A 114 -4.29 -3.01 10.82
N ALA A 115 -4.67 -4.20 10.36
CA ALA A 115 -3.97 -5.43 10.70
C ALA A 115 -2.51 -5.42 10.23
N CYS A 116 -2.27 -4.96 9.00
CA CYS A 116 -0.93 -4.86 8.45
C CYS A 116 -0.07 -3.89 9.25
N HIS A 117 -0.60 -2.69 9.52
CA HIS A 117 0.12 -1.66 10.28
C HIS A 117 0.33 -2.03 11.74
N ALA A 118 -0.51 -2.88 12.29
CA ALA A 118 -0.32 -3.40 13.65
C ALA A 118 0.73 -4.52 13.71
N SER A 119 1.01 -5.18 12.58
CA SER A 119 1.86 -6.37 12.53
C SER A 119 3.26 -6.10 12.03
N TYR A 120 3.45 -5.12 11.17
CA TYR A 120 4.71 -4.88 10.47
C TYR A 120 5.20 -3.47 10.63
N GLN A 121 6.52 -3.33 10.65
CA GLN A 121 7.22 -2.05 10.53
C GLN A 121 8.32 -2.19 9.49
N ILE A 122 8.63 -1.11 8.81
CA ILE A 122 9.61 -1.12 7.74
C ILE A 122 10.86 -0.36 8.18
N ARG A 123 12.02 -0.96 7.95
CA ARG A 123 13.32 -0.32 8.16
C ARG A 123 14.16 -0.46 6.91
N MET A 124 14.98 0.53 6.65
CA MET A 124 15.91 0.47 5.54
C MET A 124 17.13 -0.37 5.90
N VAL A 125 17.63 -1.10 4.89
CA VAL A 125 18.93 -1.76 5.01
C VAL A 125 19.98 -0.66 5.16
N LYS A 126 20.84 -0.79 6.18
CA LYS A 126 22.02 0.06 6.30
C LYS A 126 22.96 -0.27 5.16
N GLN A 127 23.13 0.66 4.23
CA GLN A 127 24.12 0.50 3.19
C GLN A 127 25.47 0.96 3.72
N PRO A 128 26.55 0.19 3.46
CA PRO A 128 27.89 0.66 3.80
C PRO A 128 28.16 1.94 3.03
N LEU A 129 28.80 2.92 3.71
CA LEU A 129 29.22 4.15 3.06
C LEU A 129 30.11 3.81 1.87
N LYS A 130 29.79 4.36 0.70
CA LYS A 130 30.64 4.20 -0.47
C LYS A 130 31.97 4.85 -0.17
N ARG A 131 33.07 4.11 -0.37
CA ARG A 131 34.42 4.64 -0.22
C ARG A 131 34.64 5.68 -1.30
N VAL A 132 34.99 6.89 -0.89
CA VAL A 132 35.23 8.01 -1.81
C VAL A 132 36.33 7.64 -2.82
N GLY A 133 37.32 6.87 -2.40
CA GLY A 133 38.38 6.42 -3.28
C GLY A 133 37.94 5.57 -4.46
N GLN A 134 36.84 4.85 -4.31
CA GLN A 134 36.32 4.02 -5.39
C GLN A 134 35.69 4.84 -6.51
N THR A 135 35.21 6.02 -6.18
CA THR A 135 34.60 6.90 -7.18
C THR A 135 35.65 7.70 -7.93
N LYS A 136 36.83 7.87 -7.36
CA LYS A 136 37.91 8.65 -7.95
C LYS A 136 38.69 7.93 -9.02
N HIS A 137 38.60 6.61 -9.07
CA HIS A 137 39.33 5.84 -10.08
C HIS A 137 38.92 6.13 -11.50
N HIS A 138 37.77 6.68 -11.65
CA HIS A 138 37.19 6.95 -12.95
C HIS A 138 37.65 8.29 -13.50
N GLY A 139 38.27 9.08 -12.69
CA GLY A 139 38.75 10.40 -13.10
C GLY A 139 40.11 10.42 -13.75
N HIS A 140 40.75 9.29 -13.89
CA HIS A 140 42.13 9.25 -14.40
C HIS A 140 42.20 8.78 -15.83
#